data_918660e5a9354945b85c90b0bcb3f682
#
_entry.id   918660e5a9354945b85c90b0bcb3f682
#
_cell.length_a   1.000
_cell.length_b   1.000
_cell.length_c   1.000
_cell.angle_alpha   90.00
_cell.angle_beta   90.00
_cell.angle_gamma   90.00
#
_symmetry.space_group_name_H-M   'P 1'
#
loop_
_entity.id
_entity.type
_entity.pdbx_description
1 polymer ?
#
loop_
_entity_poly.entity_id
_entity_poly.type
_entity_poly.pdbx_seq_one_letter_code
_entity_poly.pdbx_strand_id
1 'polypeptide(L)'
;MNSYKQKIIHSFDNAVSYEQSAHIQKVVVKRLVNFIKTMDIDFSQPISILEIGCGTGLLTQYLTELFPKAQFLITDISVHMIERVKEKYNNNPNIEFKAMDGEAIDLEQSFDLIVSSLAFQWFEDLEQSLQSITALLNPNGYLVCSTLAQKSFEEWRQLYAQYHCHYSFQSYPNVKTLESYWPSKVGGGFWQAETIIESVENGIDFIKGLRNIGAHTSSNMHKPLSAGQLRKIIAQFDRNYGYTTYEVALGYFRRYAAKGFFVTGTDTDVGKTFVSACLTKALNATYWKPMQTGLKSDFGDSKTVQILAQTSNTQIIPSLVALQEPLSPEAAAKLEGIRLDINKLDFFLATQNRPYIVEGAGGVLVPIADSQYMIQMMRKVNLPVVIVARTELGTLNHTLLTVVVLRNHHIPIAGVILNGNQNLANKEAIERHGNIKVIAEVPRMDKITDQFIDQFKQEITLFY
;
A
#
# COMPACT_ATOMS: atom_id res chain seq x y z
N MET A 1 7.90 28.95 -3.14
CA MET A 1 6.47 28.60 -3.15
C MET A 1 5.81 29.27 -4.35
N ASN A 2 5.09 28.52 -5.19
CA ASN A 2 4.48 29.06 -6.40
C ASN A 2 3.15 29.79 -6.11
N SER A 3 2.60 30.48 -7.13
CA SER A 3 1.37 31.27 -7.00
C SER A 3 0.12 30.42 -6.68
N TYR A 4 0.09 29.13 -7.05
CA TYR A 4 -1.03 28.24 -6.79
C TYR A 4 -1.10 27.86 -5.29
N LYS A 5 0.02 27.46 -4.69
CA LYS A 5 0.09 27.15 -3.25
C LYS A 5 -0.20 28.36 -2.37
N GLN A 6 0.24 29.56 -2.78
CA GLN A 6 -0.11 30.78 -2.06
C GLN A 6 -1.63 31.04 -2.05
N LYS A 7 -2.33 30.74 -3.16
CA LYS A 7 -3.79 30.85 -3.23
C LYS A 7 -4.48 29.82 -2.33
N ILE A 8 -3.95 28.58 -2.28
CA ILE A 8 -4.47 27.54 -1.40
C ILE A 8 -4.36 27.98 0.06
N ILE A 9 -3.17 28.40 0.52
CA ILE A 9 -2.96 28.91 1.88
C ILE A 9 -3.93 30.02 2.20
N HIS A 10 -4.01 31.04 1.35
CA HIS A 10 -4.91 32.18 1.54
C HIS A 10 -6.38 31.74 1.63
N SER A 11 -6.80 30.76 0.86
CA SER A 11 -8.16 30.22 0.90
C SER A 11 -8.47 29.54 2.23
N PHE A 12 -7.55 28.74 2.75
CA PHE A 12 -7.70 28.05 4.04
C PHE A 12 -7.59 29.02 5.23
N ASP A 13 -6.68 29.98 5.20
CA ASP A 13 -6.52 30.98 6.26
C ASP A 13 -7.80 31.83 6.45
N ASN A 14 -8.56 32.07 5.38
CA ASN A 14 -9.82 32.81 5.40
C ASN A 14 -11.07 31.94 5.64
N ALA A 15 -10.94 30.64 5.83
CA ALA A 15 -12.04 29.71 6.06
C ALA A 15 -12.58 29.77 7.49
N VAL A 16 -13.23 30.87 7.89
CA VAL A 16 -13.69 31.14 9.25
C VAL A 16 -14.74 30.13 9.75
N SER A 17 -15.62 29.65 8.87
CA SER A 17 -16.69 28.69 9.19
C SER A 17 -16.38 27.26 8.77
N TYR A 18 -15.11 26.90 8.71
CA TYR A 18 -14.65 25.57 8.27
C TYR A 18 -15.36 24.42 9.00
N GLU A 19 -15.39 24.43 10.33
CA GLU A 19 -15.93 23.32 11.14
C GLU A 19 -17.44 23.13 10.95
N GLN A 20 -18.19 24.20 10.65
CA GLN A 20 -19.64 24.14 10.39
C GLN A 20 -19.96 23.56 9.01
N SER A 21 -19.09 23.84 8.03
CA SER A 21 -19.26 23.45 6.62
C SER A 21 -18.52 22.16 6.26
N ALA A 22 -17.72 21.57 7.16
CA ALA A 22 -16.86 20.42 6.93
C ALA A 22 -17.60 19.07 7.11
N HIS A 23 -18.82 18.92 6.56
CA HIS A 23 -19.62 17.69 6.73
C HIS A 23 -18.94 16.49 6.09
N ILE A 24 -18.49 16.59 4.85
CA ILE A 24 -17.79 15.52 4.13
C ILE A 24 -16.49 15.15 4.82
N GLN A 25 -15.72 16.14 5.28
CA GLN A 25 -14.46 15.90 5.99
C GLN A 25 -14.69 15.05 7.26
N LYS A 26 -15.76 15.34 8.01
CA LYS A 26 -16.13 14.55 9.20
C LYS A 26 -16.48 13.10 8.87
N VAL A 27 -17.19 12.88 7.76
CA VAL A 27 -17.53 11.53 7.28
C VAL A 27 -16.24 10.79 6.86
N VAL A 28 -15.40 11.43 6.08
CA VAL A 28 -14.15 10.83 5.56
C VAL A 28 -13.18 10.50 6.69
N VAL A 29 -12.99 11.40 7.66
CA VAL A 29 -12.13 11.14 8.83
C VAL A 29 -12.61 9.92 9.60
N LYS A 30 -13.92 9.79 9.87
CA LYS A 30 -14.47 8.60 10.57
C LYS A 30 -14.19 7.31 9.79
N ARG A 31 -14.32 7.33 8.46
CA ARG A 31 -14.02 6.17 7.61
C ARG A 31 -12.52 5.82 7.63
N LEU A 32 -11.66 6.84 7.52
CA LEU A 32 -10.21 6.68 7.60
C LEU A 32 -9.80 6.06 8.95
N VAL A 33 -10.34 6.57 10.05
CA VAL A 33 -10.08 6.04 11.41
C VAL A 33 -10.60 4.60 11.55
N ASN A 34 -11.80 4.29 11.04
CA ASN A 34 -12.30 2.91 11.05
C ASN A 34 -11.42 1.99 10.23
N PHE A 35 -10.90 2.45 9.09
CA PHE A 35 -9.96 1.69 8.30
C PHE A 35 -8.64 1.44 9.07
N ILE A 36 -8.08 2.46 9.74
CA ILE A 36 -6.88 2.31 10.59
C ILE A 36 -7.10 1.26 11.68
N LYS A 37 -8.29 1.21 12.29
CA LYS A 37 -8.64 0.20 13.32
C LYS A 37 -8.64 -1.25 12.82
N THR A 38 -8.75 -1.47 11.51
CA THR A 38 -8.69 -2.81 10.90
C THR A 38 -7.26 -3.28 10.61
N MET A 39 -6.27 -2.41 10.78
CA MET A 39 -4.88 -2.70 10.47
C MET A 39 -4.21 -3.49 11.60
N ASP A 40 -3.14 -4.20 11.24
CA ASP A 40 -2.32 -4.96 12.19
C ASP A 40 -1.32 -4.01 12.90
N ILE A 41 -1.85 -3.05 13.66
CA ILE A 41 -1.10 -2.09 14.46
C ILE A 41 -1.44 -2.31 15.94
N ASP A 42 -0.42 -2.43 16.78
CA ASP A 42 -0.62 -2.45 18.23
C ASP A 42 -0.77 -1.02 18.76
N PHE A 43 -2.02 -0.61 18.99
CA PHE A 43 -2.37 0.73 19.47
C PHE A 43 -1.85 1.03 20.89
N SER A 44 -1.36 0.03 21.61
CA SER A 44 -0.82 0.19 22.96
C SER A 44 0.67 0.56 22.98
N GLN A 45 1.36 0.39 21.87
CA GLN A 45 2.80 0.67 21.76
C GLN A 45 3.08 2.16 21.49
N PRO A 46 4.23 2.66 21.96
CA PRO A 46 4.71 3.97 21.55
C PRO A 46 5.17 3.93 20.09
N ILE A 47 4.44 4.57 19.20
CA ILE A 47 4.78 4.70 17.78
C ILE A 47 4.94 6.16 17.40
N SER A 48 5.66 6.41 16.30
CA SER A 48 5.82 7.74 15.70
C SER A 48 4.80 7.96 14.61
N ILE A 49 4.04 9.07 14.68
CA ILE A 49 2.96 9.38 13.74
C ILE A 49 3.21 10.76 13.12
N LEU A 50 3.16 10.83 11.79
CA LEU A 50 3.12 12.08 11.03
C LEU A 50 1.72 12.31 10.48
N GLU A 51 1.11 13.45 10.77
CA GLU A 51 -0.10 13.92 10.09
C GLU A 51 0.25 15.02 9.09
N ILE A 52 -0.15 14.83 7.81
CA ILE A 52 0.07 15.81 6.73
C ILE A 52 -1.25 16.47 6.38
N GLY A 53 -1.32 17.81 6.52
CA GLY A 53 -2.52 18.59 6.24
C GLY A 53 -3.57 18.44 7.35
N CYS A 54 -3.22 18.79 8.58
CA CYS A 54 -4.09 18.63 9.74
C CYS A 54 -5.35 19.53 9.71
N GLY A 55 -5.34 20.62 8.95
CA GLY A 55 -6.41 21.60 8.93
C GLY A 55 -6.77 22.10 10.33
N THR A 56 -8.03 21.94 10.73
CA THR A 56 -8.50 22.32 12.08
C THR A 56 -8.30 21.26 13.15
N GLY A 57 -7.57 20.17 12.86
CA GLY A 57 -7.26 19.10 13.79
C GLY A 57 -8.36 18.05 13.94
N LEU A 58 -9.19 17.88 12.93
CA LEU A 58 -10.29 16.93 12.98
C LEU A 58 -9.80 15.47 13.03
N LEU A 59 -8.80 15.11 12.22
CA LEU A 59 -8.18 13.78 12.28
C LEU A 59 -7.28 13.66 13.50
N THR A 60 -6.51 14.70 13.84
CA THR A 60 -5.66 14.77 15.04
C THR A 60 -6.40 14.33 16.29
N GLN A 61 -7.67 14.75 16.47
CA GLN A 61 -8.48 14.39 17.62
C GLN A 61 -8.65 12.87 17.74
N TYR A 62 -9.03 12.20 16.68
CA TYR A 62 -9.21 10.74 16.69
C TYR A 62 -7.89 9.99 16.86
N LEU A 63 -6.80 10.50 16.27
CA LEU A 63 -5.49 9.86 16.38
C LEU A 63 -4.94 9.90 17.80
N THR A 64 -5.07 11.03 18.48
CA THR A 64 -4.62 11.18 19.87
C THR A 64 -5.40 10.30 20.84
N GLU A 65 -6.69 10.08 20.59
CA GLU A 65 -7.51 9.13 21.34
C GLU A 65 -7.13 7.67 21.05
N LEU A 66 -6.85 7.35 19.77
CA LEU A 66 -6.56 5.99 19.33
C LEU A 66 -5.15 5.54 19.72
N PHE A 67 -4.18 6.45 19.73
CA PHE A 67 -2.76 6.20 20.01
C PHE A 67 -2.26 7.03 21.20
N PRO A 68 -2.70 6.75 22.42
CA PRO A 68 -2.41 7.62 23.58
C PRO A 68 -0.93 7.68 23.99
N LYS A 69 -0.10 6.75 23.49
CA LYS A 69 1.34 6.69 23.75
C LYS A 69 2.21 7.14 22.57
N ALA A 70 1.60 7.49 21.45
CA ALA A 70 2.34 7.87 20.25
C ALA A 70 3.02 9.23 20.39
N GLN A 71 4.12 9.40 19.66
CA GLN A 71 4.74 10.70 19.39
C GLN A 71 4.20 11.23 18.07
N PHE A 72 3.68 12.43 18.06
CA PHE A 72 3.05 13.03 16.90
C PHE A 72 3.87 14.18 16.35
N LEU A 73 4.02 14.22 15.02
CA LEU A 73 4.36 15.43 14.30
C LEU A 73 3.14 15.84 13.46
N ILE A 74 2.52 16.93 13.81
CA ILE A 74 1.32 17.45 13.15
C ILE A 74 1.73 18.58 12.21
N THR A 75 1.39 18.44 10.92
CA THR A 75 1.84 19.39 9.90
C THR A 75 0.69 19.92 9.03
N ASP A 76 0.85 21.16 8.60
CA ASP A 76 0.00 21.80 7.60
C ASP A 76 0.81 22.84 6.83
N ILE A 77 0.42 23.14 5.61
CA ILE A 77 1.05 24.19 4.80
C ILE A 77 0.70 25.59 5.33
N SER A 78 -0.45 25.75 6.00
CA SER A 78 -0.92 26.98 6.63
C SER A 78 -0.41 27.09 8.05
N VAL A 79 0.37 28.12 8.33
CA VAL A 79 0.79 28.50 9.70
C VAL A 79 -0.41 28.73 10.60
N HIS A 80 -1.47 29.35 10.05
CA HIS A 80 -2.69 29.65 10.80
C HIS A 80 -3.43 28.38 11.26
N MET A 81 -3.50 27.34 10.40
CA MET A 81 -4.07 26.06 10.79
C MET A 81 -3.23 25.39 11.92
N ILE A 82 -1.91 25.43 11.80
CA ILE A 82 -1.01 24.93 12.86
C ILE A 82 -1.27 25.64 14.20
N GLU A 83 -1.38 26.98 14.22
CA GLU A 83 -1.66 27.73 15.44
C GLU A 83 -3.01 27.31 16.06
N ARG A 84 -4.06 27.19 15.26
CA ARG A 84 -5.39 26.75 15.74
C ARG A 84 -5.37 25.36 16.36
N VAL A 85 -4.66 24.41 15.76
CA VAL A 85 -4.54 23.05 16.32
C VAL A 85 -3.66 23.05 17.58
N LYS A 86 -2.58 23.82 17.57
CA LYS A 86 -1.69 23.97 18.71
C LYS A 86 -2.41 24.48 19.94
N GLU A 87 -3.33 25.44 19.81
CA GLU A 87 -4.15 25.93 20.91
C GLU A 87 -4.97 24.82 21.58
N LYS A 88 -5.47 23.85 20.81
CA LYS A 88 -6.25 22.71 21.32
C LYS A 88 -5.39 21.70 22.10
N TYR A 89 -4.09 21.59 21.79
CA TYR A 89 -3.20 20.53 22.28
C TYR A 89 -1.94 21.05 23.00
N ASN A 90 -1.89 22.33 23.41
CA ASN A 90 -0.73 23.01 23.97
C ASN A 90 -0.08 22.30 25.19
N ASN A 91 -0.83 21.45 25.89
CA ASN A 91 -0.36 20.76 27.09
C ASN A 91 0.03 19.30 26.84
N ASN A 92 0.02 18.83 25.58
CA ASN A 92 0.40 17.45 25.28
C ASN A 92 1.90 17.40 24.86
N PRO A 93 2.80 16.88 25.71
CA PRO A 93 4.24 16.86 25.43
C PRO A 93 4.60 15.90 24.29
N ASN A 94 3.68 15.04 23.85
CA ASN A 94 3.90 14.07 22.80
C ASN A 94 3.54 14.61 21.40
N ILE A 95 3.13 15.88 21.29
CA ILE A 95 2.73 16.47 20.01
C ILE A 95 3.65 17.62 19.65
N GLU A 96 4.33 17.49 18.53
CA GLU A 96 5.08 18.53 17.86
C GLU A 96 4.29 19.09 16.68
N PHE A 97 4.43 20.41 16.42
CA PHE A 97 3.72 21.09 15.34
C PHE A 97 4.72 21.76 14.40
N LYS A 98 4.53 21.56 13.08
CA LYS A 98 5.40 22.18 12.07
C LYS A 98 4.58 22.67 10.87
N ALA A 99 4.72 23.95 10.53
CA ALA A 99 4.24 24.43 9.24
C ALA A 99 5.14 23.86 8.12
N MET A 100 4.57 23.07 7.22
CA MET A 100 5.32 22.32 6.20
C MET A 100 4.47 22.09 4.96
N ASP A 101 5.08 22.25 3.79
CA ASP A 101 4.50 21.83 2.52
C ASP A 101 4.69 20.31 2.36
N GLY A 102 3.58 19.57 2.25
CA GLY A 102 3.60 18.12 2.08
C GLY A 102 4.24 17.64 0.76
N GLU A 103 4.49 18.53 -0.21
CA GLU A 103 5.23 18.25 -1.44
C GLU A 103 6.71 18.62 -1.37
N ALA A 104 7.11 19.38 -0.36
CA ALA A 104 8.50 19.80 -0.13
C ALA A 104 8.92 19.46 1.31
N ILE A 105 8.89 18.17 1.61
CA ILE A 105 9.14 17.66 2.95
C ILE A 105 10.62 17.83 3.32
N ASP A 106 10.86 18.50 4.44
CA ASP A 106 12.18 18.69 5.06
C ASP A 106 12.17 18.04 6.45
N LEU A 107 12.27 16.70 6.46
CA LEU A 107 12.30 15.86 7.66
C LEU A 107 13.36 14.78 7.49
N GLU A 108 14.20 14.61 8.53
CA GLU A 108 15.19 13.53 8.58
C GLU A 108 14.69 12.29 9.34
N GLN A 109 13.65 12.46 10.15
CA GLN A 109 13.07 11.38 10.95
C GLN A 109 12.11 10.51 10.12
N SER A 110 11.95 9.26 10.54
CA SER A 110 11.02 8.31 9.95
C SER A 110 9.87 7.99 10.91
N PHE A 111 8.76 7.46 10.35
CA PHE A 111 7.51 7.28 11.08
C PHE A 111 6.96 5.86 10.91
N ASP A 112 6.28 5.37 11.93
CA ASP A 112 5.59 4.08 11.89
C ASP A 112 4.22 4.20 11.21
N LEU A 113 3.60 5.38 11.30
CA LEU A 113 2.34 5.70 10.65
C LEU A 113 2.39 7.13 10.09
N ILE A 114 2.08 7.27 8.81
CA ILE A 114 1.82 8.57 8.18
C ILE A 114 0.35 8.62 7.81
N VAL A 115 -0.32 9.72 8.12
CA VAL A 115 -1.74 9.90 7.84
C VAL A 115 -2.01 11.23 7.16
N SER A 116 -3.05 11.25 6.31
CA SER A 116 -3.53 12.48 5.67
C SER A 116 -5.01 12.33 5.31
N SER A 117 -5.82 13.33 5.61
CA SER A 117 -7.24 13.30 5.27
C SER A 117 -7.61 14.48 4.38
N LEU A 118 -7.99 14.20 3.13
CA LEU A 118 -8.44 15.20 2.16
C LEU A 118 -7.46 16.39 2.00
N ALA A 119 -6.14 16.12 2.01
CA ALA A 119 -5.12 17.10 1.69
C ALA A 119 -4.45 16.83 0.32
N PHE A 120 -4.32 15.58 -0.08
CA PHE A 120 -3.57 15.19 -1.28
C PHE A 120 -4.19 15.66 -2.60
N GLN A 121 -5.48 15.98 -2.64
CA GLN A 121 -6.11 16.60 -3.82
C GLN A 121 -5.54 17.98 -4.17
N TRP A 122 -4.83 18.61 -3.25
CA TRP A 122 -4.21 19.92 -3.44
C TRP A 122 -2.77 19.86 -3.95
N PHE A 123 -2.21 18.66 -4.04
CA PHE A 123 -0.86 18.43 -4.52
C PHE A 123 -0.79 18.61 -6.04
N GLU A 124 0.28 19.24 -6.52
CA GLU A 124 0.53 19.45 -7.94
C GLU A 124 1.11 18.19 -8.59
N ASP A 125 1.99 17.49 -7.87
CA ASP A 125 2.60 16.23 -8.28
C ASP A 125 2.42 15.17 -7.17
N LEU A 126 1.25 14.55 -7.17
CA LEU A 126 0.93 13.53 -6.16
C LEU A 126 1.81 12.27 -6.30
N GLU A 127 2.21 11.90 -7.52
CA GLU A 127 3.08 10.73 -7.74
C GLU A 127 4.45 10.93 -7.09
N GLN A 128 5.11 12.05 -7.38
CA GLN A 128 6.40 12.39 -6.76
C GLN A 128 6.27 12.53 -5.23
N SER A 129 5.17 13.12 -4.77
CA SER A 129 4.93 13.32 -3.34
C SER A 129 4.75 12.01 -2.60
N LEU A 130 4.01 11.04 -3.16
CA LEU A 130 3.86 9.73 -2.56
C LEU A 130 5.20 8.98 -2.47
N GLN A 131 6.10 9.14 -3.44
CA GLN A 131 7.46 8.59 -3.35
C GLN A 131 8.23 9.19 -2.17
N SER A 132 8.18 10.51 -2.01
CA SER A 132 8.87 11.22 -0.93
C SER A 132 8.27 10.91 0.44
N ILE A 133 6.94 10.88 0.55
CA ILE A 133 6.22 10.57 1.80
C ILE A 133 6.49 9.13 2.24
N THR A 134 6.41 8.16 1.32
CA THR A 134 6.63 6.75 1.67
C THR A 134 8.09 6.44 2.02
N ALA A 135 9.05 7.26 1.57
CA ALA A 135 10.44 7.14 1.97
C ALA A 135 10.66 7.45 3.47
N LEU A 136 9.76 8.25 4.08
CA LEU A 136 9.80 8.55 5.52
C LEU A 136 9.21 7.44 6.39
N LEU A 137 8.64 6.38 5.84
CA LEU A 137 8.14 5.28 6.65
C LEU A 137 9.28 4.43 7.22
N ASN A 138 9.14 3.99 8.46
CA ASN A 138 9.95 2.92 9.01
C ASN A 138 9.67 1.60 8.26
N PRO A 139 10.59 0.62 8.27
CA PRO A 139 10.27 -0.74 7.83
C PRO A 139 8.98 -1.23 8.52
N ASN A 140 8.06 -1.83 7.77
CA ASN A 140 6.70 -2.17 8.19
C ASN A 140 5.76 -0.99 8.49
N GLY A 141 6.20 0.25 8.36
CA GLY A 141 5.38 1.43 8.57
C GLY A 141 4.28 1.59 7.50
N TYR A 142 3.27 2.36 7.85
CA TYR A 142 2.06 2.52 7.06
C TYR A 142 1.84 3.98 6.64
N LEU A 143 1.37 4.18 5.41
CA LEU A 143 0.71 5.42 4.99
C LEU A 143 -0.77 5.14 4.79
N VAL A 144 -1.62 5.91 5.45
CA VAL A 144 -3.08 5.84 5.30
C VAL A 144 -3.60 7.23 4.99
N CYS A 145 -4.26 7.37 3.86
CA CYS A 145 -4.68 8.69 3.40
C CYS A 145 -6.04 8.66 2.70
N SER A 146 -6.61 9.84 2.52
CA SER A 146 -7.78 10.03 1.69
C SER A 146 -7.60 11.20 0.73
N THR A 147 -8.17 11.05 -0.47
CA THR A 147 -8.22 12.10 -1.49
C THR A 147 -9.53 12.02 -2.25
N LEU A 148 -9.85 13.05 -3.02
CA LEU A 148 -10.95 13.00 -3.97
C LEU A 148 -10.49 12.28 -5.26
N ALA A 149 -11.42 11.57 -5.92
CA ALA A 149 -11.19 10.87 -7.16
C ALA A 149 -12.10 11.36 -8.29
N GLN A 150 -11.87 10.85 -9.49
CA GLN A 150 -12.36 11.39 -10.76
C GLN A 150 -13.86 11.68 -10.84
N LYS A 151 -14.70 10.87 -10.18
CA LYS A 151 -16.16 11.02 -10.24
C LYS A 151 -16.71 12.02 -9.23
N SER A 152 -15.85 12.72 -8.48
CA SER A 152 -16.31 13.81 -7.62
C SER A 152 -16.91 14.93 -8.43
N PHE A 153 -18.04 15.46 -7.96
CA PHE A 153 -18.81 16.53 -8.60
C PHE A 153 -19.28 16.19 -10.03
N GLU A 154 -19.67 14.94 -10.26
CA GLU A 154 -20.07 14.44 -11.58
C GLU A 154 -21.26 15.21 -12.14
N GLU A 155 -22.22 15.59 -11.29
CA GLU A 155 -23.40 16.39 -11.65
C GLU A 155 -22.98 17.72 -12.28
N TRP A 156 -22.01 18.40 -11.67
CA TRP A 156 -21.45 19.64 -12.16
C TRP A 156 -20.68 19.43 -13.46
N ARG A 157 -19.89 18.39 -13.56
CA ARG A 157 -19.14 18.06 -14.77
C ARG A 157 -20.05 17.86 -15.97
N GLN A 158 -21.14 17.11 -15.79
CA GLN A 158 -22.15 16.87 -16.83
C GLN A 158 -22.82 18.20 -17.28
N LEU A 159 -23.17 19.08 -16.35
CA LEU A 159 -23.75 20.37 -16.67
C LEU A 159 -22.77 21.28 -17.41
N TYR A 160 -21.51 21.35 -16.98
CA TYR A 160 -20.50 22.14 -17.70
C TYR A 160 -20.30 21.63 -19.14
N ALA A 161 -20.30 20.31 -19.34
CA ALA A 161 -20.21 19.69 -20.67
C ALA A 161 -21.46 20.02 -21.53
N GLN A 162 -22.66 19.89 -20.95
CA GLN A 162 -23.94 20.20 -21.61
C GLN A 162 -24.00 21.65 -22.13
N TYR A 163 -23.46 22.59 -21.38
CA TYR A 163 -23.40 24.00 -21.76
C TYR A 163 -22.13 24.40 -22.51
N HIS A 164 -21.30 23.44 -22.94
CA HIS A 164 -20.02 23.66 -23.62
C HIS A 164 -19.12 24.67 -22.89
N CYS A 165 -19.12 24.60 -21.56
CA CYS A 165 -18.31 25.42 -20.69
C CYS A 165 -17.09 24.68 -20.20
N HIS A 166 -15.97 25.38 -19.98
CA HIS A 166 -14.81 24.81 -19.31
C HIS A 166 -15.15 24.48 -17.87
N TYR A 167 -14.79 23.27 -17.43
CA TYR A 167 -15.00 22.81 -16.06
C TYR A 167 -14.12 23.63 -15.10
N SER A 168 -14.74 24.29 -14.13
CA SER A 168 -14.07 25.25 -13.23
C SER A 168 -13.58 24.63 -11.93
N PHE A 169 -14.02 23.42 -11.60
CA PHE A 169 -13.54 22.72 -10.40
C PHE A 169 -12.22 21.97 -10.67
N GLN A 170 -11.54 21.57 -9.60
CA GLN A 170 -10.36 20.72 -9.67
C GLN A 170 -10.69 19.38 -10.36
N SER A 171 -9.78 18.89 -11.20
CA SER A 171 -9.85 17.55 -11.77
C SER A 171 -9.02 16.58 -10.90
N TYR A 172 -9.57 15.42 -10.65
CA TYR A 172 -8.93 14.41 -9.81
C TYR A 172 -8.59 13.16 -10.64
N PRO A 173 -7.53 12.42 -10.29
CA PRO A 173 -7.18 11.16 -10.96
C PRO A 173 -8.23 10.07 -10.68
N ASN A 174 -8.35 9.09 -11.57
CA ASN A 174 -9.12 7.88 -11.26
C ASN A 174 -8.32 6.94 -10.37
N VAL A 175 -9.01 5.94 -9.76
CA VAL A 175 -8.39 4.99 -8.82
C VAL A 175 -7.23 4.22 -9.45
N LYS A 176 -7.36 3.79 -10.71
CA LYS A 176 -6.30 3.06 -11.41
C LYS A 176 -5.03 3.90 -11.59
N THR A 177 -5.20 5.20 -11.86
CA THR A 177 -4.08 6.15 -11.92
C THR A 177 -3.45 6.33 -10.53
N LEU A 178 -4.26 6.47 -9.48
CA LEU A 178 -3.76 6.55 -8.10
C LEU A 178 -2.97 5.30 -7.71
N GLU A 179 -3.43 4.10 -8.10
CA GLU A 179 -2.71 2.84 -7.85
C GLU A 179 -1.32 2.81 -8.49
N SER A 180 -1.17 3.39 -9.69
CA SER A 180 0.12 3.44 -10.38
C SER A 180 1.15 4.36 -9.72
N TYR A 181 0.73 5.26 -8.84
CA TYR A 181 1.61 6.18 -8.12
C TYR A 181 2.35 5.54 -6.93
N TRP A 182 1.91 4.36 -6.47
CA TRP A 182 2.59 3.69 -5.37
C TRP A 182 3.99 3.20 -5.76
N PRO A 183 5.03 3.47 -4.96
CA PRO A 183 6.40 3.02 -5.24
C PRO A 183 6.55 1.52 -4.93
N SER A 184 6.24 0.68 -5.89
CA SER A 184 6.20 -0.80 -5.76
C SER A 184 7.52 -1.45 -5.35
N LYS A 185 8.66 -0.77 -5.53
CA LYS A 185 9.99 -1.29 -5.12
C LYS A 185 10.23 -1.22 -3.61
N VAL A 186 9.55 -0.35 -2.89
CA VAL A 186 9.79 -0.11 -1.45
C VAL A 186 8.64 -0.55 -0.58
N GLY A 187 7.48 -0.84 -1.16
CA GLY A 187 6.29 -1.26 -0.43
C GLY A 187 5.17 -1.69 -1.36
N GLY A 188 4.03 -2.02 -0.77
CA GLY A 188 2.80 -2.34 -1.48
C GLY A 188 1.62 -1.52 -0.97
N GLY A 189 0.75 -1.12 -1.88
CA GLY A 189 -0.42 -0.33 -1.54
C GLY A 189 -1.60 -0.59 -2.48
N PHE A 190 -2.74 -0.05 -2.09
CA PHE A 190 -3.96 -0.06 -2.90
C PHE A 190 -4.79 1.19 -2.60
N TRP A 191 -5.72 1.48 -3.48
CA TRP A 191 -6.74 2.49 -3.27
C TRP A 191 -8.13 1.87 -3.35
N GLN A 192 -8.98 2.22 -2.40
CA GLN A 192 -10.39 1.85 -2.40
C GLN A 192 -11.23 3.12 -2.53
N ALA A 193 -12.00 3.24 -3.61
CA ALA A 193 -12.92 4.35 -3.78
C ALA A 193 -14.32 4.00 -3.29
N GLU A 194 -14.96 4.98 -2.72
CA GLU A 194 -16.37 4.93 -2.35
C GLU A 194 -17.07 6.24 -2.73
N THR A 195 -18.35 6.13 -2.98
CA THR A 195 -19.19 7.27 -3.33
C THR A 195 -19.91 7.77 -2.09
N ILE A 196 -19.78 9.06 -1.79
CA ILE A 196 -20.55 9.76 -0.77
C ILE A 196 -21.46 10.73 -1.49
N ILE A 197 -22.74 10.67 -1.21
CA ILE A 197 -23.75 11.59 -1.73
C ILE A 197 -24.10 12.59 -0.62
N GLU A 198 -23.90 13.87 -0.89
CA GLU A 198 -24.25 14.96 0.00
C GLU A 198 -25.49 15.68 -0.54
N SER A 199 -26.56 15.72 0.25
CA SER A 199 -27.75 16.51 -0.08
C SER A 199 -27.41 17.99 0.02
N VAL A 200 -27.81 18.76 -0.97
CA VAL A 200 -27.62 20.21 -1.01
C VAL A 200 -28.95 20.91 -1.28
N GLU A 201 -29.20 22.04 -0.61
CA GLU A 201 -30.45 22.79 -0.79
C GLU A 201 -30.53 23.39 -2.20
N ASN A 202 -29.41 23.92 -2.70
CA ASN A 202 -29.30 24.45 -4.04
C ASN A 202 -27.80 24.61 -4.45
N GLY A 203 -27.55 24.86 -5.73
CA GLY A 203 -26.20 24.96 -6.26
C GLY A 203 -25.43 26.18 -5.76
N ILE A 204 -26.11 27.27 -5.35
CA ILE A 204 -25.43 28.43 -4.78
C ILE A 204 -24.86 28.09 -3.41
N ASP A 205 -25.61 27.38 -2.58
CA ASP A 205 -25.16 27.01 -1.23
C ASP A 205 -24.04 25.95 -1.28
N PHE A 206 -24.07 25.06 -2.25
CA PHE A 206 -22.94 24.18 -2.53
C PHE A 206 -21.66 24.97 -2.83
N ILE A 207 -21.71 25.95 -3.77
CA ILE A 207 -20.55 26.77 -4.14
C ILE A 207 -20.07 27.60 -2.94
N LYS A 208 -20.98 28.15 -2.13
CA LYS A 208 -20.63 28.83 -0.89
C LYS A 208 -19.97 27.91 0.12
N GLY A 209 -20.50 26.68 0.27
CA GLY A 209 -19.92 25.65 1.12
C GLY A 209 -18.47 25.36 0.77
N LEU A 210 -18.15 25.16 -0.51
CA LEU A 210 -16.78 25.01 -0.98
C LEU A 210 -15.88 26.21 -0.63
N ARG A 211 -16.41 27.43 -0.73
CA ARG A 211 -15.66 28.64 -0.32
C ARG A 211 -15.41 28.69 1.18
N ASN A 212 -16.40 28.32 1.97
CA ASN A 212 -16.32 28.33 3.45
C ASN A 212 -15.27 27.37 4.00
N ILE A 213 -14.99 26.27 3.28
CA ILE A 213 -13.91 25.33 3.62
C ILE A 213 -12.61 25.59 2.86
N GLY A 214 -12.51 26.69 2.13
CA GLY A 214 -11.33 27.03 1.31
C GLY A 214 -11.15 26.19 0.05
N ALA A 215 -12.09 25.30 -0.29
CA ALA A 215 -11.99 24.33 -1.38
C ALA A 215 -12.45 24.88 -2.76
N HIS A 216 -12.28 26.17 -3.01
CA HIS A 216 -12.70 26.83 -4.25
C HIS A 216 -11.56 27.16 -5.22
N THR A 217 -10.32 26.88 -4.83
CA THR A 217 -9.14 27.14 -5.66
C THR A 217 -8.95 26.01 -6.66
N SER A 218 -8.87 26.35 -7.96
CA SER A 218 -8.55 25.40 -9.04
C SER A 218 -7.17 25.68 -9.62
N SER A 219 -6.43 24.63 -9.95
CA SER A 219 -5.18 24.72 -10.70
C SER A 219 -5.40 25.13 -12.17
N ASN A 220 -6.63 24.99 -12.66
CA ASN A 220 -6.98 25.29 -14.04
C ASN A 220 -7.01 26.80 -14.32
N MET A 221 -6.08 27.27 -15.15
CA MET A 221 -5.97 28.69 -15.60
C MET A 221 -6.99 29.04 -16.68
N HIS A 222 -8.21 28.53 -16.64
CA HIS A 222 -9.23 28.83 -17.60
C HIS A 222 -9.95 30.15 -17.26
N LYS A 223 -10.43 30.86 -18.32
CA LYS A 223 -11.24 32.06 -18.10
C LYS A 223 -12.46 31.72 -17.25
N PRO A 224 -12.72 32.49 -16.19
CA PRO A 224 -13.91 32.29 -15.37
C PRO A 224 -15.18 32.37 -16.24
N LEU A 225 -16.19 31.58 -15.86
CA LEU A 225 -17.51 31.67 -16.49
C LEU A 225 -18.07 33.10 -16.37
N SER A 226 -18.79 33.51 -17.38
CA SER A 226 -19.61 34.73 -17.25
C SER A 226 -20.71 34.49 -16.20
N ALA A 227 -21.15 35.56 -15.53
CA ALA A 227 -22.22 35.47 -14.55
C ALA A 227 -23.51 34.84 -15.12
N GLY A 228 -23.77 35.08 -16.42
CA GLY A 228 -24.92 34.50 -17.12
C GLY A 228 -24.81 33.01 -17.33
N GLN A 229 -23.63 32.52 -17.71
CA GLN A 229 -23.37 31.06 -17.84
C GLN A 229 -23.48 30.34 -16.48
N LEU A 230 -22.85 30.90 -15.46
CA LEU A 230 -22.91 30.34 -14.12
C LEU A 230 -24.34 30.23 -13.58
N ARG A 231 -25.15 31.31 -13.76
CA ARG A 231 -26.59 31.30 -13.37
C ARG A 231 -27.37 30.21 -14.09
N LYS A 232 -27.14 29.98 -15.38
CA LYS A 232 -27.80 28.92 -16.16
C LYS A 232 -27.44 27.53 -15.62
N ILE A 233 -26.15 27.29 -15.35
CA ILE A 233 -25.65 26.02 -14.81
C ILE A 233 -26.27 25.76 -13.42
N ILE A 234 -26.27 26.74 -12.51
CA ILE A 234 -26.87 26.64 -11.19
C ILE A 234 -28.37 26.34 -11.30
N ALA A 235 -29.11 27.09 -12.12
CA ALA A 235 -30.54 26.87 -12.29
C ALA A 235 -30.87 25.48 -12.86
N GLN A 236 -30.00 24.92 -13.68
CA GLN A 236 -30.14 23.55 -14.19
C GLN A 236 -29.76 22.50 -13.12
N PHE A 237 -28.75 22.79 -12.31
CA PHE A 237 -28.40 21.97 -11.15
C PHE A 237 -29.58 21.88 -10.18
N ASP A 238 -30.17 22.99 -9.82
CA ASP A 238 -31.32 23.07 -8.90
C ASP A 238 -32.56 22.33 -9.43
N ARG A 239 -32.73 22.24 -10.76
CA ARG A 239 -33.84 21.48 -11.38
C ARG A 239 -33.62 19.98 -11.41
N ASN A 240 -32.37 19.55 -11.64
CA ASN A 240 -32.06 18.14 -11.94
C ASN A 240 -31.52 17.39 -10.74
N TYR A 241 -30.90 18.09 -9.77
CA TYR A 241 -30.17 17.49 -8.67
C TYR A 241 -30.56 18.18 -7.36
N GLY A 242 -30.63 17.44 -6.30
CA GLY A 242 -30.74 17.93 -4.91
C GLY A 242 -29.55 17.42 -4.09
N TYR A 243 -28.47 17.01 -4.78
CA TYR A 243 -27.30 16.41 -4.17
C TYR A 243 -26.05 16.64 -5.00
N THR A 244 -24.92 16.42 -4.38
CA THR A 244 -23.64 16.37 -5.09
C THR A 244 -22.86 15.11 -4.68
N THR A 245 -22.12 14.55 -5.63
CA THR A 245 -21.36 13.32 -5.45
C THR A 245 -19.90 13.62 -5.11
N TYR A 246 -19.38 12.94 -4.08
CA TYR A 246 -17.97 12.87 -3.78
C TYR A 246 -17.49 11.44 -3.98
N GLU A 247 -16.56 11.21 -4.90
CA GLU A 247 -15.83 9.96 -4.97
C GLU A 247 -14.58 10.10 -4.10
N VAL A 248 -14.58 9.45 -2.93
CA VAL A 248 -13.46 9.49 -1.99
C VAL A 248 -12.64 8.24 -2.15
N ALA A 249 -11.35 8.40 -2.46
CA ALA A 249 -10.39 7.32 -2.49
C ALA A 249 -9.64 7.25 -1.15
N LEU A 250 -9.70 6.09 -0.48
CA LEU A 250 -8.90 5.75 0.68
C LEU A 250 -7.66 5.01 0.20
N GLY A 251 -6.49 5.55 0.49
CA GLY A 251 -5.19 5.00 0.13
C GLY A 251 -4.53 4.31 1.31
N TYR A 252 -3.96 3.17 1.03
CA TYR A 252 -3.17 2.38 1.94
C TYR A 252 -1.86 2.01 1.28
N PHE A 253 -0.77 2.17 2.01
CA PHE A 253 0.55 1.69 1.61
C PHE A 253 1.29 1.16 2.84
N ARG A 254 1.99 0.04 2.68
CA ARG A 254 2.86 -0.51 3.72
C ARG A 254 4.27 -0.67 3.17
N ARG A 255 5.25 -0.06 3.83
CA ARG A 255 6.66 -0.25 3.48
C ARG A 255 7.09 -1.68 3.78
N TYR A 256 7.89 -2.29 2.91
CA TYR A 256 8.43 -3.63 3.15
C TYR A 256 9.28 -3.67 4.42
N ALA A 257 9.28 -4.82 5.09
CA ALA A 257 10.08 -5.05 6.29
C ALA A 257 11.59 -4.97 6.00
N ALA A 258 11.99 -5.46 4.82
CA ALA A 258 13.37 -5.52 4.36
C ALA A 258 13.41 -5.59 2.84
N LYS A 259 14.60 -5.55 2.27
CA LYS A 259 14.82 -5.93 0.86
C LYS A 259 14.72 -7.45 0.71
N GLY A 260 14.16 -7.94 -0.40
CA GLY A 260 14.09 -9.36 -0.71
C GLY A 260 12.76 -9.81 -1.24
N PHE A 261 12.55 -11.14 -1.21
CA PHE A 261 11.33 -11.76 -1.72
C PHE A 261 10.81 -12.84 -0.77
N PHE A 262 9.48 -12.96 -0.74
CA PHE A 262 8.84 -14.15 -0.23
C PHE A 262 8.55 -15.09 -1.39
N VAL A 263 9.07 -16.33 -1.33
CA VAL A 263 8.91 -17.34 -2.38
C VAL A 263 7.78 -18.28 -2.01
N THR A 264 6.73 -18.31 -2.85
CA THR A 264 5.62 -19.26 -2.75
C THR A 264 5.53 -20.12 -4.00
N GLY A 265 4.84 -21.25 -3.92
CA GLY A 265 4.55 -22.09 -5.09
C GLY A 265 3.09 -22.05 -5.46
N THR A 266 2.81 -22.40 -6.72
CA THR A 266 1.44 -22.70 -7.15
C THR A 266 0.96 -24.05 -6.64
N ASP A 267 1.93 -24.92 -6.23
CA ASP A 267 1.70 -26.26 -5.71
C ASP A 267 2.93 -26.74 -4.90
N THR A 268 2.89 -27.97 -4.38
CA THR A 268 4.09 -28.73 -3.96
C THR A 268 4.91 -29.13 -5.17
N ASP A 269 6.21 -29.37 -4.99
CA ASP A 269 7.16 -29.86 -6.01
C ASP A 269 7.25 -29.02 -7.31
N VAL A 270 6.84 -27.75 -7.26
CA VAL A 270 7.03 -26.82 -8.37
C VAL A 270 8.46 -26.25 -8.46
N GLY A 271 9.35 -26.63 -7.54
CA GLY A 271 10.75 -26.23 -7.51
C GLY A 271 11.04 -24.95 -6.71
N LYS A 272 10.21 -24.63 -5.68
CA LYS A 272 10.46 -23.47 -4.80
C LYS A 272 11.89 -23.42 -4.26
N THR A 273 12.35 -24.52 -3.69
CA THR A 273 13.68 -24.62 -3.05
C THR A 273 14.81 -24.41 -4.04
N PHE A 274 14.66 -24.93 -5.28
CA PHE A 274 15.66 -24.67 -6.35
C PHE A 274 15.67 -23.21 -6.79
N VAL A 275 14.49 -22.61 -7.00
CA VAL A 275 14.37 -21.18 -7.34
C VAL A 275 14.87 -20.30 -6.20
N SER A 276 14.58 -20.67 -4.94
CA SER A 276 15.12 -19.97 -3.75
C SER A 276 16.63 -20.01 -3.71
N ALA A 277 17.24 -21.14 -4.08
CA ALA A 277 18.70 -21.25 -4.18
C ALA A 277 19.27 -20.34 -5.29
N CYS A 278 18.63 -20.30 -6.46
CA CYS A 278 19.01 -19.37 -7.54
C CYS A 278 18.93 -17.91 -7.08
N LEU A 279 17.82 -17.50 -6.45
CA LEU A 279 17.64 -16.16 -5.90
C LEU A 279 18.67 -15.83 -4.82
N THR A 280 18.94 -16.77 -3.91
CA THR A 280 19.90 -16.61 -2.82
C THR A 280 21.32 -16.38 -3.38
N LYS A 281 21.72 -17.17 -4.37
CA LYS A 281 23.03 -17.02 -5.03
C LYS A 281 23.11 -15.72 -5.83
N ALA A 282 22.13 -15.44 -6.67
CA ALA A 282 22.12 -14.26 -7.56
C ALA A 282 22.14 -12.94 -6.79
N LEU A 283 21.43 -12.84 -5.67
CA LEU A 283 21.32 -11.64 -4.85
C LEU A 283 22.31 -11.60 -3.68
N ASN A 284 23.13 -12.64 -3.48
CA ASN A 284 23.93 -12.84 -2.28
C ASN A 284 23.09 -12.68 -1.01
N ALA A 285 21.91 -13.30 -1.01
CA ALA A 285 20.86 -13.09 -0.03
C ALA A 285 21.04 -13.94 1.24
N THR A 286 20.32 -13.57 2.29
CA THR A 286 20.09 -14.41 3.47
C THR A 286 18.81 -15.23 3.23
N TYR A 287 18.91 -16.53 3.36
CA TYR A 287 17.78 -17.46 3.18
C TYR A 287 17.12 -17.82 4.50
N TRP A 288 15.81 -17.91 4.50
CA TRP A 288 15.02 -18.33 5.63
C TRP A 288 13.81 -19.18 5.20
N LYS A 289 13.69 -20.37 5.82
CA LYS A 289 12.51 -21.22 5.77
C LYS A 289 11.86 -21.21 7.14
N PRO A 290 10.91 -20.29 7.44
CA PRO A 290 10.35 -20.18 8.80
C PRO A 290 9.70 -21.47 9.30
N MET A 291 9.05 -22.22 8.39
CA MET A 291 8.40 -23.50 8.70
C MET A 291 8.95 -24.58 7.77
N GLN A 292 9.64 -25.54 8.35
CA GLN A 292 10.17 -26.72 7.66
C GLN A 292 9.38 -27.95 8.07
N THR A 293 8.93 -28.74 7.09
CA THR A 293 8.31 -30.06 7.28
C THR A 293 9.12 -31.12 6.52
N GLY A 294 8.93 -32.40 6.83
CA GLY A 294 9.54 -33.52 6.09
C GLY A 294 10.97 -33.88 6.51
N LEU A 295 11.47 -33.42 7.65
CA LEU A 295 12.84 -33.65 8.10
C LEU A 295 13.17 -35.14 8.36
N LYS A 296 12.16 -36.01 8.44
CA LYS A 296 12.34 -37.48 8.55
C LYS A 296 12.82 -38.08 7.22
N SER A 297 12.48 -37.47 6.10
CA SER A 297 12.76 -38.03 4.77
C SER A 297 13.97 -37.36 4.08
N ASP A 298 14.34 -36.14 4.43
CA ASP A 298 15.46 -35.42 3.82
C ASP A 298 16.15 -34.42 4.77
N PHE A 299 17.19 -33.74 4.29
CA PHE A 299 17.96 -32.77 5.07
C PHE A 299 17.24 -31.40 5.22
N GLY A 300 16.06 -31.24 4.62
CA GLY A 300 15.28 -30.00 4.60
C GLY A 300 15.77 -28.96 3.57
N ASP A 301 14.87 -28.03 3.26
CA ASP A 301 15.08 -27.00 2.23
C ASP A 301 16.25 -26.08 2.56
N SER A 302 16.45 -25.72 3.83
CA SER A 302 17.55 -24.85 4.26
C SER A 302 18.93 -25.45 3.91
N LYS A 303 19.10 -26.74 4.11
CA LYS A 303 20.34 -27.42 3.77
C LYS A 303 20.53 -27.56 2.25
N THR A 304 19.44 -27.84 1.54
CA THR A 304 19.43 -27.93 0.08
C THR A 304 19.81 -26.59 -0.55
N VAL A 305 19.22 -25.48 -0.10
CA VAL A 305 19.55 -24.14 -0.56
C VAL A 305 21.00 -23.79 -0.25
N GLN A 306 21.48 -24.11 0.95
CA GLN A 306 22.88 -23.89 1.33
C GLN A 306 23.86 -24.55 0.35
N ILE A 307 23.60 -25.80 -0.03
CA ILE A 307 24.45 -26.58 -0.93
C ILE A 307 24.37 -26.01 -2.36
N LEU A 308 23.16 -25.80 -2.88
CA LEU A 308 22.93 -25.36 -4.26
C LEU A 308 23.41 -23.93 -4.49
N ALA A 309 23.17 -23.03 -3.58
CA ALA A 309 23.61 -21.65 -3.66
C ALA A 309 25.09 -21.46 -3.28
N GLN A 310 25.73 -22.48 -2.71
CA GLN A 310 27.11 -22.43 -2.20
C GLN A 310 27.30 -21.30 -1.17
N THR A 311 26.33 -21.12 -0.29
CA THR A 311 26.29 -20.02 0.68
C THR A 311 26.82 -20.46 2.05
N SER A 312 27.23 -19.48 2.86
CA SER A 312 27.77 -19.73 4.20
C SER A 312 26.65 -20.03 5.22
N ASN A 313 27.02 -20.67 6.33
CA ASN A 313 26.06 -20.89 7.43
C ASN A 313 25.45 -19.58 7.97
N THR A 314 26.18 -18.48 7.91
CA THR A 314 25.71 -17.15 8.37
C THR A 314 24.62 -16.54 7.49
N GLN A 315 24.40 -17.12 6.31
CA GLN A 315 23.34 -16.69 5.39
C GLN A 315 22.08 -17.58 5.49
N ILE A 316 22.06 -18.55 6.37
CA ILE A 316 20.91 -19.44 6.60
C ILE A 316 20.34 -19.15 7.98
N ILE A 317 19.10 -18.70 8.03
CA ILE A 317 18.37 -18.48 9.29
C ILE A 317 17.71 -19.80 9.70
N PRO A 318 17.86 -20.24 10.96
CA PRO A 318 17.16 -21.41 11.48
C PRO A 318 15.63 -21.28 11.35
N SER A 319 14.96 -22.39 11.08
CA SER A 319 13.50 -22.44 11.06
C SER A 319 12.92 -22.17 12.43
N LEU A 320 11.80 -21.44 12.51
CA LEU A 320 11.04 -21.25 13.75
C LEU A 320 10.33 -22.55 14.15
N VAL A 321 9.89 -23.30 13.14
CA VAL A 321 9.18 -24.56 13.30
C VAL A 321 9.83 -25.61 12.40
N ALA A 322 10.23 -26.73 12.99
CA ALA A 322 10.89 -27.85 12.32
C ALA A 322 10.14 -29.16 12.65
N LEU A 323 9.43 -29.70 11.66
CA LEU A 323 8.55 -30.86 11.78
C LEU A 323 9.09 -32.07 10.99
N GLN A 324 8.90 -33.27 11.51
CA GLN A 324 9.45 -34.48 10.94
C GLN A 324 8.64 -35.01 9.75
N GLU A 325 7.31 -34.93 9.85
CA GLU A 325 6.44 -35.58 8.85
C GLU A 325 6.33 -34.70 7.56
N PRO A 326 6.33 -35.34 6.35
CA PRO A 326 6.26 -34.65 5.06
C PRO A 326 4.80 -34.29 4.70
N LEU A 327 4.18 -33.50 5.55
CA LEU A 327 2.78 -33.04 5.45
C LEU A 327 2.70 -31.51 5.49
N SER A 328 1.48 -30.97 5.37
CA SER A 328 1.27 -29.55 5.66
C SER A 328 1.68 -29.21 7.09
N PRO A 329 2.11 -27.97 7.40
CA PRO A 329 2.53 -27.59 8.74
C PRO A 329 1.50 -27.95 9.82
N GLU A 330 0.20 -27.68 9.57
CA GLU A 330 -0.89 -28.04 10.50
C GLU A 330 -0.97 -29.55 10.74
N ALA A 331 -0.97 -30.35 9.67
CA ALA A 331 -1.10 -31.81 9.80
C ALA A 331 0.13 -32.44 10.47
N ALA A 332 1.34 -32.02 10.13
CA ALA A 332 2.58 -32.47 10.73
C ALA A 332 2.62 -32.10 12.23
N ALA A 333 2.33 -30.85 12.57
CA ALA A 333 2.30 -30.41 13.97
C ALA A 333 1.27 -31.15 14.81
N LYS A 334 0.09 -31.44 14.25
CA LYS A 334 -0.94 -32.23 14.94
C LYS A 334 -0.48 -33.64 15.24
N LEU A 335 0.23 -34.29 14.32
CA LEU A 335 0.79 -35.65 14.55
C LEU A 335 1.90 -35.64 15.61
N GLU A 336 2.67 -34.56 15.68
CA GLU A 336 3.77 -34.39 16.63
C GLU A 336 3.33 -33.78 17.96
N GLY A 337 2.02 -33.55 18.17
CA GLY A 337 1.48 -32.94 19.38
C GLY A 337 1.87 -31.49 19.60
N ILE A 338 2.28 -30.76 18.53
CA ILE A 338 2.69 -29.38 18.57
C ILE A 338 1.49 -28.49 18.21
N ARG A 339 1.21 -27.50 19.03
CA ARG A 339 0.20 -26.48 18.73
C ARG A 339 0.85 -25.27 18.09
N LEU A 340 0.58 -25.05 16.81
CA LEU A 340 1.03 -23.88 16.08
C LEU A 340 0.07 -22.70 16.26
N ASP A 341 0.64 -21.52 16.31
CA ASP A 341 -0.10 -20.25 16.26
C ASP A 341 0.83 -19.20 15.65
N ILE A 342 0.50 -18.76 14.43
CA ILE A 342 1.26 -17.74 13.69
C ILE A 342 1.44 -16.45 14.49
N ASN A 343 0.48 -16.09 15.35
CA ASN A 343 0.55 -14.85 16.11
C ASN A 343 1.59 -14.87 17.23
N LYS A 344 2.04 -16.07 17.62
CA LYS A 344 3.08 -16.29 18.64
C LYS A 344 4.48 -16.47 18.05
N LEU A 345 4.59 -16.56 16.73
CA LEU A 345 5.86 -16.70 16.04
C LEU A 345 6.42 -15.33 15.66
N ASP A 346 7.72 -15.16 15.90
CA ASP A 346 8.42 -13.93 15.53
C ASP A 346 8.92 -14.02 14.09
N PHE A 347 8.29 -13.25 13.21
CA PHE A 347 8.68 -13.13 11.79
C PHE A 347 9.51 -11.86 11.52
N PHE A 348 10.11 -11.28 12.54
CA PHE A 348 10.90 -10.08 12.40
C PHE A 348 12.16 -10.32 11.52
N LEU A 349 12.33 -9.47 10.51
CA LEU A 349 13.51 -9.43 9.67
C LEU A 349 14.44 -8.32 10.16
N ALA A 350 15.60 -8.71 10.70
CA ALA A 350 16.57 -7.73 11.17
C ALA A 350 17.08 -6.85 10.02
N THR A 351 17.31 -5.57 10.30
CA THR A 351 17.91 -4.67 9.32
C THR A 351 19.34 -5.12 8.99
N GLN A 352 19.60 -5.44 7.74
CA GLN A 352 20.93 -5.84 7.24
C GLN A 352 21.14 -5.40 5.79
N ASN A 353 22.39 -5.40 5.37
CA ASN A 353 22.75 -5.01 3.99
C ASN A 353 22.38 -6.06 2.93
N ARG A 354 22.18 -7.32 3.33
CA ARG A 354 21.81 -8.41 2.43
C ARG A 354 20.28 -8.52 2.33
N PRO A 355 19.75 -8.78 1.13
CA PRO A 355 18.33 -9.08 0.98
C PRO A 355 17.97 -10.42 1.60
N TYR A 356 16.66 -10.63 1.82
CA TYR A 356 16.11 -11.88 2.32
C TYR A 356 15.44 -12.66 1.19
N ILE A 357 15.62 -13.97 1.20
CA ILE A 357 14.78 -14.93 0.47
C ILE A 357 14.06 -15.77 1.52
N VAL A 358 12.77 -15.51 1.70
CA VAL A 358 11.93 -16.23 2.65
C VAL A 358 11.07 -17.22 1.89
N GLU A 359 11.21 -18.52 2.18
CA GLU A 359 10.46 -19.57 1.48
C GLU A 359 9.30 -20.08 2.31
N GLY A 360 8.09 -20.07 1.73
CA GLY A 360 6.89 -20.65 2.30
C GLY A 360 6.84 -22.19 2.18
N ALA A 361 5.99 -22.84 2.94
CA ALA A 361 5.66 -24.25 2.79
C ALA A 361 4.43 -24.42 1.90
N GLY A 362 4.59 -25.04 0.72
CA GLY A 362 3.51 -25.26 -0.25
C GLY A 362 3.04 -23.97 -0.94
N GLY A 363 1.74 -23.82 -1.12
CA GLY A 363 1.09 -22.67 -1.76
C GLY A 363 0.43 -21.71 -0.76
N VAL A 364 -0.23 -20.66 -1.31
CA VAL A 364 -0.77 -19.53 -0.54
C VAL A 364 -1.83 -19.88 0.50
N LEU A 365 -2.63 -20.92 0.27
CA LEU A 365 -3.71 -21.37 1.18
C LEU A 365 -3.36 -22.65 1.93
N VAL A 366 -2.08 -23.02 2.01
CA VAL A 366 -1.67 -24.19 2.83
C VAL A 366 -1.97 -23.90 4.29
N PRO A 367 -2.68 -24.80 5.01
CA PRO A 367 -2.98 -24.64 6.42
C PRO A 367 -1.70 -24.71 7.27
N ILE A 368 -1.56 -23.76 8.19
CA ILE A 368 -0.47 -23.71 9.18
C ILE A 368 -0.98 -24.12 10.55
N ALA A 369 -2.15 -23.64 10.91
CA ALA A 369 -2.86 -23.91 12.16
C ALA A 369 -4.36 -23.71 11.96
N ASP A 370 -5.17 -23.92 13.00
CA ASP A 370 -6.62 -23.70 12.98
C ASP A 370 -6.96 -22.33 12.36
N SER A 371 -7.60 -22.31 11.18
CA SER A 371 -7.99 -21.11 10.44
C SER A 371 -6.84 -20.16 10.06
N GLN A 372 -5.59 -20.60 10.15
CA GLN A 372 -4.41 -19.84 9.75
C GLN A 372 -3.71 -20.50 8.55
N TYR A 373 -3.47 -19.72 7.51
CA TYR A 373 -2.91 -20.19 6.25
C TYR A 373 -1.58 -19.49 5.94
N MET A 374 -0.84 -20.01 4.97
CA MET A 374 0.46 -19.46 4.53
C MET A 374 0.37 -17.96 4.18
N ILE A 375 -0.77 -17.50 3.70
CA ILE A 375 -0.98 -16.10 3.34
C ILE A 375 -0.90 -15.13 4.55
N GLN A 376 -1.27 -15.58 5.76
CA GLN A 376 -1.07 -14.75 6.96
C GLN A 376 0.42 -14.63 7.32
N MET A 377 1.22 -15.68 7.10
CA MET A 377 2.67 -15.59 7.26
C MET A 377 3.29 -14.61 6.26
N MET A 378 2.84 -14.62 5.00
CA MET A 378 3.30 -13.64 3.99
C MET A 378 3.04 -12.20 4.43
N ARG A 379 1.86 -11.92 5.01
CA ARG A 379 1.53 -10.60 5.56
C ARG A 379 2.44 -10.19 6.70
N LYS A 380 2.78 -11.12 7.60
CA LYS A 380 3.67 -10.83 8.75
C LYS A 380 5.10 -10.58 8.31
N VAL A 381 5.62 -11.41 7.40
CA VAL A 381 6.96 -11.25 6.81
C VAL A 381 7.07 -9.96 5.99
N ASN A 382 6.00 -9.56 5.32
CA ASN A 382 5.88 -8.31 4.55
C ASN A 382 7.04 -8.08 3.54
N LEU A 383 7.20 -9.02 2.64
CA LEU A 383 8.06 -8.93 1.45
C LEU A 383 7.21 -9.11 0.18
N PRO A 384 7.62 -8.55 -0.97
CA PRO A 384 6.97 -8.83 -2.24
C PRO A 384 7.09 -10.32 -2.59
N VAL A 385 6.00 -10.90 -3.10
CA VAL A 385 5.89 -12.35 -3.34
C VAL A 385 6.35 -12.70 -4.75
N VAL A 386 7.25 -13.65 -4.85
CA VAL A 386 7.60 -14.37 -6.09
C VAL A 386 6.80 -15.67 -6.12
N ILE A 387 6.04 -15.89 -7.19
CA ILE A 387 5.28 -17.11 -7.43
C ILE A 387 6.10 -18.05 -8.28
N VAL A 388 6.45 -19.23 -7.77
CA VAL A 388 7.09 -20.30 -8.54
C VAL A 388 6.02 -21.20 -9.13
N ALA A 389 6.03 -21.36 -10.45
CA ALA A 389 5.10 -22.18 -11.18
C ALA A 389 5.85 -23.13 -12.14
N ARG A 390 5.34 -24.36 -12.31
CA ARG A 390 5.84 -25.28 -13.33
C ARG A 390 5.42 -24.83 -14.73
N THR A 391 5.98 -25.46 -15.75
CA THR A 391 5.67 -25.13 -17.17
C THR A 391 4.72 -26.15 -17.82
N GLU A 392 4.34 -27.19 -17.11
CA GLU A 392 3.48 -28.27 -17.63
C GLU A 392 1.97 -27.91 -17.59
N LEU A 393 1.15 -28.82 -18.14
CA LEU A 393 -0.31 -28.69 -18.15
C LEU A 393 -0.89 -28.48 -16.73
N GLY A 394 -1.85 -27.57 -16.63
CA GLY A 394 -2.48 -27.15 -15.37
C GLY A 394 -1.86 -25.88 -14.76
N THR A 395 -0.66 -25.46 -15.20
CA THR A 395 0.04 -24.30 -14.63
C THR A 395 -0.77 -23.01 -14.73
N LEU A 396 -1.48 -22.78 -15.84
CA LEU A 396 -2.29 -21.56 -16.05
C LEU A 396 -3.32 -21.40 -14.94
N ASN A 397 -4.13 -22.43 -14.69
CA ASN A 397 -5.16 -22.39 -13.65
C ASN A 397 -4.55 -22.14 -12.26
N HIS A 398 -3.53 -22.89 -11.88
CA HIS A 398 -2.92 -22.78 -10.55
C HIS A 398 -2.23 -21.43 -10.36
N THR A 399 -1.54 -20.90 -11.37
CA THR A 399 -0.87 -19.60 -11.31
C THR A 399 -1.89 -18.46 -11.19
N LEU A 400 -2.94 -18.48 -12.03
CA LEU A 400 -3.97 -17.43 -12.00
C LEU A 400 -4.76 -17.44 -10.69
N LEU A 401 -5.10 -18.62 -10.14
CA LEU A 401 -5.73 -18.71 -8.82
C LEU A 401 -4.83 -18.13 -7.72
N THR A 402 -3.52 -18.44 -7.75
CA THR A 402 -2.56 -17.88 -6.80
C THR A 402 -2.49 -16.36 -6.89
N VAL A 403 -2.43 -15.81 -8.11
CA VAL A 403 -2.45 -14.35 -8.36
C VAL A 403 -3.72 -13.70 -7.81
N VAL A 404 -4.89 -14.29 -8.08
CA VAL A 404 -6.18 -13.76 -7.60
C VAL A 404 -6.24 -13.76 -6.08
N VAL A 405 -5.81 -14.84 -5.43
CA VAL A 405 -5.80 -14.92 -3.97
C VAL A 405 -4.88 -13.85 -3.36
N LEU A 406 -3.64 -13.72 -3.85
CA LEU A 406 -2.70 -12.71 -3.35
C LEU A 406 -3.24 -11.28 -3.52
N ARG A 407 -3.84 -10.96 -4.67
CA ARG A 407 -4.45 -9.64 -4.92
C ARG A 407 -5.63 -9.35 -4.01
N ASN A 408 -6.53 -10.32 -3.82
CA ASN A 408 -7.68 -10.15 -2.92
C ASN A 408 -7.26 -9.92 -1.46
N HIS A 409 -6.05 -10.36 -1.11
CA HIS A 409 -5.47 -10.11 0.20
C HIS A 409 -4.49 -8.93 0.22
N HIS A 410 -4.41 -8.15 -0.85
CA HIS A 410 -3.53 -6.97 -1.00
C HIS A 410 -2.05 -7.29 -0.73
N ILE A 411 -1.61 -8.49 -1.11
CA ILE A 411 -0.20 -8.89 -1.00
C ILE A 411 0.52 -8.52 -2.31
N PRO A 412 1.59 -7.72 -2.24
CA PRO A 412 2.36 -7.33 -3.40
C PRO A 412 3.00 -8.53 -4.08
N ILE A 413 2.88 -8.61 -5.40
CA ILE A 413 3.47 -9.69 -6.21
C ILE A 413 4.60 -9.10 -7.03
N ALA A 414 5.82 -9.59 -6.84
CA ALA A 414 7.00 -9.20 -7.63
C ALA A 414 6.90 -9.76 -9.06
N GLY A 415 6.40 -10.99 -9.20
CA GLY A 415 6.23 -11.66 -10.48
C GLY A 415 6.16 -13.16 -10.36
N VAL A 416 6.16 -13.82 -11.51
CA VAL A 416 6.16 -15.28 -11.62
C VAL A 416 7.53 -15.74 -12.11
N ILE A 417 8.07 -16.80 -11.52
CA ILE A 417 9.23 -17.55 -12.05
C ILE A 417 8.71 -18.91 -12.55
N LEU A 418 8.93 -19.17 -13.82
CA LEU A 418 8.59 -20.47 -14.44
C LEU A 418 9.76 -21.43 -14.26
N ASN A 419 9.51 -22.59 -13.66
CA ASN A 419 10.51 -23.62 -13.45
C ASN A 419 10.20 -24.85 -14.29
N GLY A 420 11.04 -25.17 -15.24
CA GLY A 420 10.90 -26.30 -16.18
C GLY A 420 11.30 -25.97 -17.61
N ASN A 421 10.89 -26.80 -18.56
CA ASN A 421 11.16 -26.56 -19.96
C ASN A 421 10.44 -25.31 -20.46
N GLN A 422 11.07 -24.53 -21.31
CA GLN A 422 10.48 -23.33 -21.89
C GLN A 422 9.13 -23.62 -22.55
N ASN A 423 8.12 -22.79 -22.24
CA ASN A 423 6.80 -22.85 -22.84
C ASN A 423 6.27 -21.43 -23.06
N LEU A 424 6.57 -20.88 -24.22
CA LEU A 424 6.22 -19.50 -24.57
C LEU A 424 4.70 -19.25 -24.50
N ALA A 425 3.89 -20.21 -24.94
CA ALA A 425 2.43 -20.07 -24.91
C ALA A 425 1.89 -19.95 -23.48
N ASN A 426 2.41 -20.73 -22.53
CA ASN A 426 2.03 -20.61 -21.11
C ASN A 426 2.51 -19.31 -20.50
N LYS A 427 3.73 -18.87 -20.85
CA LYS A 427 4.27 -17.56 -20.39
C LYS A 427 3.37 -16.41 -20.84
N GLU A 428 3.09 -16.30 -22.13
CA GLU A 428 2.24 -15.26 -22.70
C GLU A 428 0.81 -15.29 -22.11
N ALA A 429 0.26 -16.50 -21.89
CA ALA A 429 -1.05 -16.65 -21.31
C ALA A 429 -1.09 -16.18 -19.83
N ILE A 430 -0.07 -16.51 -19.02
CA ILE A 430 0.05 -16.03 -17.64
C ILE A 430 0.16 -14.51 -17.63
N GLU A 431 1.02 -13.92 -18.45
CA GLU A 431 1.20 -12.47 -18.51
C GLU A 431 -0.08 -11.75 -18.92
N ARG A 432 -0.75 -12.23 -19.96
CA ARG A 432 -1.96 -11.61 -20.50
C ARG A 432 -3.16 -11.76 -19.58
N HIS A 433 -3.47 -12.97 -19.11
CA HIS A 433 -4.66 -13.22 -18.29
C HIS A 433 -4.46 -12.87 -16.82
N GLY A 434 -3.23 -13.05 -16.32
CA GLY A 434 -2.85 -12.70 -14.97
C GLY A 434 -2.53 -11.21 -14.80
N ASN A 435 -2.34 -10.46 -15.89
CA ASN A 435 -1.78 -9.10 -15.84
C ASN A 435 -0.59 -9.03 -14.88
N ILE A 436 0.35 -9.97 -15.04
CA ILE A 436 1.53 -10.12 -14.18
C ILE A 436 2.72 -10.52 -15.04
N LYS A 437 3.93 -10.10 -14.66
CA LYS A 437 5.15 -10.43 -15.40
C LYS A 437 5.70 -11.78 -14.99
N VAL A 438 6.15 -12.56 -16.00
CA VAL A 438 7.09 -13.66 -15.79
C VAL A 438 8.48 -13.04 -15.76
N ILE A 439 9.05 -12.93 -14.55
CA ILE A 439 10.30 -12.20 -14.29
C ILE A 439 11.55 -13.01 -14.58
N ALA A 440 11.43 -14.33 -14.63
CA ALA A 440 12.52 -15.23 -15.05
C ALA A 440 11.97 -16.63 -15.41
N GLU A 441 12.78 -17.38 -16.14
CA GLU A 441 12.55 -18.79 -16.48
C GLU A 441 13.77 -19.60 -15.99
N VAL A 442 13.52 -20.64 -15.20
CA VAL A 442 14.53 -21.53 -14.64
C VAL A 442 14.42 -22.88 -15.30
N PRO A 443 15.34 -23.24 -16.21
CA PRO A 443 15.30 -24.53 -16.88
C PRO A 443 15.64 -25.67 -15.91
N ARG A 444 15.26 -26.90 -16.25
CA ARG A 444 15.71 -28.08 -15.48
C ARG A 444 17.21 -28.23 -15.59
N MET A 445 17.90 -28.24 -14.45
CA MET A 445 19.33 -28.43 -14.37
C MET A 445 19.71 -29.10 -13.03
N ASP A 446 20.74 -29.93 -13.04
CA ASP A 446 21.25 -30.61 -11.84
C ASP A 446 22.14 -29.70 -10.98
N LYS A 447 22.77 -28.69 -11.59
CA LYS A 447 23.68 -27.78 -10.92
C LYS A 447 23.44 -26.34 -11.38
N ILE A 448 23.46 -25.43 -10.44
CA ILE A 448 23.38 -23.99 -10.68
C ILE A 448 24.76 -23.51 -11.16
N THR A 449 24.87 -23.13 -12.44
CA THR A 449 26.12 -22.60 -13.03
C THR A 449 26.23 -21.10 -12.83
N ASP A 450 27.45 -20.59 -12.76
CA ASP A 450 27.68 -19.13 -12.63
C ASP A 450 27.16 -18.37 -13.84
N GLN A 451 27.34 -18.91 -15.05
CA GLN A 451 26.79 -18.32 -16.29
C GLN A 451 25.26 -18.17 -16.23
N PHE A 452 24.54 -19.18 -15.76
CA PHE A 452 23.09 -19.10 -15.57
C PHE A 452 22.72 -18.02 -14.52
N ILE A 453 23.45 -17.97 -13.41
CA ILE A 453 23.21 -16.99 -12.36
C ILE A 453 23.43 -15.56 -12.83
N ASP A 454 24.44 -15.31 -13.63
CA ASP A 454 24.71 -13.96 -14.16
C ASP A 454 23.56 -13.48 -15.06
N GLN A 455 23.02 -14.34 -15.93
CA GLN A 455 21.84 -14.04 -16.74
C GLN A 455 20.58 -13.87 -15.86
N PHE A 456 20.32 -14.82 -14.99
CA PHE A 456 19.18 -14.80 -14.06
C PHE A 456 19.17 -13.54 -13.18
N LYS A 457 20.33 -13.11 -12.70
CA LYS A 457 20.48 -11.88 -11.93
C LYS A 457 20.09 -10.65 -12.73
N GLN A 458 20.45 -10.56 -14.01
CA GLN A 458 20.04 -9.43 -14.86
C GLN A 458 18.52 -9.35 -15.00
N GLU A 459 17.85 -10.49 -15.19
CA GLU A 459 16.40 -10.58 -15.31
C GLU A 459 15.69 -10.11 -14.03
N ILE A 460 16.09 -10.64 -12.86
CA ILE A 460 15.41 -10.33 -11.59
C ILE A 460 15.73 -8.94 -11.02
N THR A 461 16.88 -8.35 -11.34
CA THR A 461 17.29 -7.02 -10.82
C THR A 461 16.35 -5.89 -11.28
N LEU A 462 15.63 -6.07 -12.38
CA LEU A 462 14.63 -5.12 -12.84
C LEU A 462 13.43 -5.01 -11.89
N PHE A 463 13.18 -6.05 -11.09
CA PHE A 463 12.03 -6.17 -10.17
C PHE A 463 12.42 -6.08 -8.68
N TYR A 464 13.69 -5.79 -8.44
CA TYR A 464 14.29 -5.76 -7.10
C TYR A 464 14.70 -4.35 -6.62
#